data_f6d057928f23554e7a786acd40d69a90
#
_entry.id   f6d057928f23554e7a786acd40d69a90
#
_cell.length_a   1.000
_cell.length_b   1.000
_cell.length_c   1.000
_cell.angle_alpha   90.00
_cell.angle_beta   90.00
_cell.angle_gamma   90.00
#
_symmetry.space_group_name_H-M   'P 1'
#
loop_
_entity.id
_entity.type
_entity.pdbx_description
1 polymer ?
#
loop_
_entity_poly.entity_id
_entity_poly.type
_entity_poly.pdbx_seq_one_letter_code
_entity_poly.pdbx_strand_id
1 'polypeptide(L)'
;MKAALLSDPNNKSSVANQLSGTNSKFLSADQTLLLNQGLSNLQDPSTIQALITNFQSNTFEQGVATTDQNVANARYFAKNIANAVKSASTSTNAVYAILGDSVMRTVVTTALGFPKQLAVLPVADQAAEVSKRLNVQQFSNPTFVSQFVTRYLTQVQTQAFQADLGPSSDVALSTLTQVTSNFR
;
A
#
# COMPACT_ATOMS: atom_id res chain seq x y z
N MET A 1 1.92 -25.41 16.37
CA MET A 1 1.75 -24.00 16.78
C MET A 1 2.08 -23.76 18.25
N LYS A 2 1.44 -24.46 19.22
CA LYS A 2 1.69 -24.24 20.66
C LYS A 2 3.17 -24.41 21.07
N ALA A 3 3.87 -25.41 20.54
CA ALA A 3 5.30 -25.63 20.81
C ALA A 3 6.21 -24.52 20.23
N ALA A 4 5.84 -23.91 19.12
CA ALA A 4 6.56 -22.78 18.55
C ALA A 4 6.41 -21.51 19.38
N LEU A 5 5.19 -21.23 19.87
CA LEU A 5 4.88 -20.09 20.71
C LEU A 5 5.51 -20.16 22.11
N LEU A 6 5.84 -21.37 22.57
CA LEU A 6 6.47 -21.60 23.89
C LEU A 6 7.99 -21.82 23.81
N SER A 7 8.57 -21.78 22.62
CA SER A 7 10.01 -21.96 22.44
C SER A 7 10.77 -20.63 22.56
N ASP A 8 11.97 -20.66 23.11
CA ASP A 8 12.81 -19.46 23.28
C ASP A 8 13.20 -18.87 21.90
N PRO A 9 12.73 -17.67 21.55
CA PRO A 9 13.04 -17.05 20.25
C PRO A 9 14.51 -16.64 20.11
N ASN A 10 15.27 -16.52 21.23
CA ASN A 10 16.71 -16.21 21.19
C ASN A 10 17.57 -17.46 20.90
N ASN A 11 17.01 -18.65 21.04
CA ASN A 11 17.69 -19.89 20.68
C ASN A 11 17.53 -20.19 19.19
N LYS A 12 18.61 -20.12 18.40
CA LYS A 12 18.61 -20.39 16.96
C LYS A 12 18.08 -21.77 16.58
N SER A 13 18.15 -22.74 17.47
CA SER A 13 17.64 -24.11 17.27
C SER A 13 16.21 -24.28 17.77
N SER A 14 15.56 -23.23 18.26
CA SER A 14 14.18 -23.28 18.74
C SER A 14 13.18 -23.53 17.59
N VAL A 15 12.02 -24.08 17.93
CA VAL A 15 10.94 -24.31 16.97
C VAL A 15 10.44 -23.00 16.37
N ALA A 16 10.43 -21.90 17.13
CA ALA A 16 10.09 -20.58 16.62
C ALA A 16 11.05 -20.13 15.52
N ASN A 17 12.37 -20.27 15.73
CA ASN A 17 13.38 -19.91 14.74
C ASN A 17 13.35 -20.82 13.50
N GLN A 18 13.13 -22.12 13.68
CA GLN A 18 13.04 -23.06 12.57
C GLN A 18 11.80 -22.80 11.70
N LEU A 19 10.65 -22.45 12.29
CA LEU A 19 9.42 -22.17 11.56
C LEU A 19 9.37 -20.75 10.95
N SER A 20 10.08 -19.79 11.56
CA SER A 20 10.13 -18.42 11.03
C SER A 20 10.92 -18.32 9.72
N GLY A 21 11.90 -19.19 9.51
CA GLY A 21 12.80 -19.14 8.36
C GLY A 21 13.40 -17.74 8.20
N THR A 22 13.12 -17.08 7.06
CA THR A 22 13.53 -15.70 6.78
C THR A 22 12.52 -14.64 7.27
N ASN A 23 11.41 -15.04 7.89
CA ASN A 23 10.36 -14.11 8.31
C ASN A 23 10.63 -13.52 9.69
N SER A 24 11.49 -12.49 9.74
CA SER A 24 11.84 -11.77 10.97
C SER A 24 10.63 -11.10 11.68
N LYS A 25 9.53 -10.85 10.97
CA LYS A 25 8.30 -10.26 11.55
C LYS A 25 7.57 -11.25 12.47
N PHE A 26 7.62 -12.54 12.16
CA PHE A 26 7.04 -13.56 13.02
C PHE A 26 7.83 -13.67 14.34
N LEU A 27 9.15 -13.68 14.27
CA LEU A 27 10.03 -13.70 15.45
C LEU A 27 9.86 -12.46 16.33
N SER A 28 9.80 -11.26 15.74
CA SER A 28 9.62 -10.04 16.52
C SER A 28 8.25 -9.95 17.19
N ALA A 29 7.19 -10.46 16.55
CA ALA A 29 5.87 -10.56 17.16
C ALA A 29 5.85 -11.57 18.31
N ASP A 30 6.49 -12.71 18.15
CA ASP A 30 6.64 -13.76 19.17
C ASP A 30 7.48 -13.26 20.37
N GLN A 31 8.60 -12.58 20.11
CA GLN A 31 9.42 -11.94 21.12
C GLN A 31 8.65 -10.88 21.92
N THR A 32 7.85 -10.06 21.26
CA THR A 32 7.05 -9.03 21.93
C THR A 32 5.99 -9.64 22.84
N LEU A 33 5.34 -10.71 22.39
CA LEU A 33 4.30 -11.40 23.14
C LEU A 33 4.84 -12.20 24.34
N LEU A 34 5.96 -12.89 24.16
CA LEU A 34 6.48 -13.84 25.18
C LEU A 34 7.48 -13.22 26.13
N LEU A 35 8.38 -12.33 25.65
CA LEU A 35 9.48 -11.78 26.46
C LEU A 35 9.06 -10.58 27.31
N ASN A 36 8.15 -9.75 26.83
CA ASN A 36 7.78 -8.53 27.55
C ASN A 36 6.66 -8.72 28.58
N GLN A 37 5.80 -9.70 28.45
CA GLN A 37 4.60 -9.76 29.29
C GLN A 37 4.16 -11.19 29.69
N GLY A 38 4.78 -12.24 29.18
CA GLY A 38 4.49 -13.62 29.52
C GLY A 38 3.12 -14.14 29.07
N LEU A 39 2.80 -15.38 29.45
CA LEU A 39 1.53 -16.04 29.11
C LEU A 39 0.29 -15.34 29.70
N SER A 40 0.44 -14.52 30.73
CA SER A 40 -0.67 -13.78 31.34
C SER A 40 -1.37 -12.83 30.37
N ASN A 41 -0.63 -12.27 29.41
CA ASN A 41 -1.22 -11.40 28.39
C ASN A 41 -2.08 -12.14 27.37
N LEU A 42 -1.81 -13.40 27.13
CA LEU A 42 -2.66 -14.23 26.27
C LEU A 42 -3.99 -14.61 26.96
N GLN A 43 -4.13 -14.32 28.24
CA GLN A 43 -5.37 -14.49 29.00
C GLN A 43 -6.15 -13.18 29.15
N ASP A 44 -5.50 -12.04 28.83
CA ASP A 44 -6.18 -10.75 28.85
C ASP A 44 -7.17 -10.64 27.68
N PRO A 45 -8.48 -10.39 27.95
CA PRO A 45 -9.51 -10.29 26.92
C PRO A 45 -9.22 -9.22 25.87
N SER A 46 -8.60 -8.10 26.24
CA SER A 46 -8.25 -7.02 25.31
C SER A 46 -7.16 -7.43 24.32
N THR A 47 -6.16 -8.16 24.80
CA THR A 47 -5.10 -8.73 23.95
C THR A 47 -5.66 -9.79 23.00
N ILE A 48 -6.52 -10.69 23.49
CA ILE A 48 -7.19 -11.69 22.65
C ILE A 48 -8.04 -10.99 21.57
N GLN A 49 -8.82 -9.99 21.94
CA GLN A 49 -9.64 -9.25 20.98
C GLN A 49 -8.80 -8.53 19.94
N ALA A 50 -7.67 -7.92 20.33
CA ALA A 50 -6.75 -7.29 19.39
C ALA A 50 -6.13 -8.30 18.41
N LEU A 51 -5.74 -9.47 18.90
CA LEU A 51 -5.22 -10.55 18.05
C LEU A 51 -6.26 -11.07 17.06
N ILE A 52 -7.50 -11.29 17.52
CA ILE A 52 -8.62 -11.71 16.65
C ILE A 52 -8.87 -10.66 15.57
N THR A 53 -8.96 -9.39 15.95
CA THR A 53 -9.21 -8.27 15.02
C THR A 53 -8.08 -8.16 13.99
N ASN A 54 -6.82 -8.28 14.41
CA ASN A 54 -5.68 -8.26 13.51
C ASN A 54 -5.67 -9.45 12.55
N PHE A 55 -5.99 -10.65 13.06
CA PHE A 55 -6.09 -11.86 12.22
C PHE A 55 -7.19 -11.71 11.17
N GLN A 56 -8.39 -11.28 11.58
CA GLN A 56 -9.51 -11.05 10.66
C GLN A 56 -9.18 -9.99 9.60
N SER A 57 -8.56 -8.88 10.02
CA SER A 57 -8.12 -7.82 9.10
C SER A 57 -7.09 -8.34 8.09
N ASN A 58 -6.08 -9.08 8.54
CA ASN A 58 -5.06 -9.64 7.66
C ASN A 58 -5.62 -10.68 6.69
N THR A 59 -6.50 -11.56 7.17
CA THR A 59 -7.16 -12.57 6.31
C THR A 59 -8.04 -11.90 5.26
N PHE A 60 -8.78 -10.87 5.64
CA PHE A 60 -9.58 -10.09 4.71
C PHE A 60 -8.72 -9.36 3.69
N GLU A 61 -7.62 -8.72 4.10
CA GLU A 61 -6.70 -8.03 3.20
C GLU A 61 -6.04 -9.00 2.20
N GLN A 62 -5.68 -10.20 2.64
CA GLN A 62 -5.18 -11.26 1.75
C GLN A 62 -6.26 -11.71 0.75
N GLY A 63 -7.50 -11.92 1.20
CA GLY A 63 -8.62 -12.26 0.32
C GLY A 63 -8.88 -11.18 -0.74
N VAL A 64 -8.84 -9.92 -0.36
CA VAL A 64 -8.97 -8.80 -1.31
C VAL A 64 -7.82 -8.77 -2.31
N ALA A 65 -6.58 -9.00 -1.86
CA ALA A 65 -5.40 -8.99 -2.73
C ALA A 65 -5.42 -10.12 -3.78
N THR A 66 -6.00 -11.27 -3.44
CA THR A 66 -6.18 -12.37 -4.42
C THR A 66 -7.29 -12.10 -5.43
N THR A 67 -8.25 -11.24 -5.10
CA THR A 67 -9.39 -10.90 -5.96
C THR A 67 -9.08 -9.69 -6.84
N ASP A 68 -8.56 -8.61 -6.26
CA ASP A 68 -8.19 -7.39 -6.96
C ASP A 68 -7.01 -6.68 -6.25
N GLN A 69 -5.84 -6.78 -6.87
CA GLN A 69 -4.61 -6.16 -6.35
C GLN A 69 -4.71 -4.64 -6.27
N ASN A 70 -5.48 -3.99 -7.13
CA ASN A 70 -5.62 -2.53 -7.11
C ASN A 70 -6.46 -2.08 -5.90
N VAL A 71 -7.50 -2.85 -5.57
CA VAL A 71 -8.29 -2.60 -4.35
C VAL A 71 -7.44 -2.84 -3.10
N ALA A 72 -6.60 -3.89 -3.09
CA ALA A 72 -5.66 -4.13 -1.99
C ALA A 72 -4.65 -2.98 -1.83
N ASN A 73 -4.07 -2.50 -2.93
CA ASN A 73 -3.16 -1.35 -2.94
C ASN A 73 -3.83 -0.08 -2.41
N ALA A 74 -5.08 0.18 -2.84
CA ALA A 74 -5.88 1.31 -2.38
C ALA A 74 -6.11 1.28 -0.86
N ARG A 75 -6.46 0.12 -0.32
CA ARG A 75 -6.67 -0.09 1.12
C ARG A 75 -5.38 0.07 1.92
N TYR A 76 -4.29 -0.55 1.46
CA TYR A 76 -2.98 -0.40 2.08
C TYR A 76 -2.58 1.08 2.14
N PHE A 77 -2.72 1.79 1.03
CA PHE A 77 -2.44 3.22 0.95
C PHE A 77 -3.28 4.02 1.95
N ALA A 78 -4.60 3.85 1.95
CA ALA A 78 -5.50 4.57 2.85
C ALA A 78 -5.16 4.35 4.34
N LYS A 79 -4.75 3.13 4.70
CA LYS A 79 -4.41 2.76 6.08
C LYS A 79 -3.08 3.37 6.56
N ASN A 80 -2.10 3.50 5.66
CA ASN A 80 -0.71 3.76 6.06
C ASN A 80 -0.23 5.17 5.70
N ILE A 81 -0.82 5.85 4.71
CA ILE A 81 -0.31 7.12 4.19
C ILE A 81 -0.24 8.25 5.23
N ALA A 82 -1.25 8.37 6.08
CA ALA A 82 -1.27 9.41 7.11
C ALA A 82 -0.12 9.24 8.11
N ASN A 83 0.19 7.99 8.47
CA ASN A 83 1.30 7.69 9.36
C ASN A 83 2.66 7.94 8.69
N ALA A 84 2.83 7.56 7.42
CA ALA A 84 4.04 7.82 6.66
C ALA A 84 4.35 9.31 6.57
N VAL A 85 3.32 10.16 6.35
CA VAL A 85 3.47 11.61 6.30
C VAL A 85 3.76 12.20 7.69
N LYS A 86 3.06 11.75 8.74
CA LYS A 86 3.27 12.23 10.12
C LYS A 86 4.65 11.87 10.67
N SER A 87 5.19 10.70 10.31
CA SER A 87 6.49 10.23 10.76
C SER A 87 7.67 10.94 10.08
N ALA A 88 7.42 11.65 8.98
CA ALA A 88 8.43 12.35 8.24
C ALA A 88 8.71 13.74 8.85
N SER A 89 9.99 14.08 9.03
CA SER A 89 10.41 15.36 9.60
C SER A 89 10.16 16.56 8.67
N THR A 90 10.05 16.31 7.37
CA THR A 90 9.81 17.34 6.33
C THR A 90 8.89 16.79 5.24
N SER A 91 8.24 17.69 4.46
CA SER A 91 7.46 17.28 3.29
C SER A 91 8.30 16.53 2.27
N THR A 92 9.56 16.88 2.08
CA THR A 92 10.49 16.18 1.20
C THR A 92 10.73 14.74 1.68
N ASN A 93 10.98 14.55 2.98
CA ASN A 93 11.16 13.22 3.56
C ASN A 93 9.88 12.38 3.45
N ALA A 94 8.70 13.01 3.56
CA ALA A 94 7.42 12.33 3.33
C ALA A 94 7.29 11.82 1.88
N VAL A 95 7.70 12.64 0.90
CA VAL A 95 7.72 12.20 -0.51
C VAL A 95 8.68 11.04 -0.72
N TYR A 96 9.88 11.09 -0.13
CA TYR A 96 10.82 9.95 -0.20
C TYR A 96 10.28 8.69 0.48
N ALA A 97 9.60 8.81 1.63
CA ALA A 97 8.97 7.69 2.30
C ALA A 97 7.87 7.04 1.41
N ILE A 98 7.05 7.86 0.75
CA ILE A 98 6.04 7.40 -0.21
C ILE A 98 6.69 6.68 -1.41
N LEU A 99 7.74 7.24 -1.97
CA LEU A 99 8.44 6.66 -3.12
C LEU A 99 9.25 5.40 -2.76
N GLY A 100 9.68 5.29 -1.51
CA GLY A 100 10.37 4.10 -0.98
C GLY A 100 9.47 2.90 -0.78
N ASP A 101 8.17 3.11 -0.54
CA ASP A 101 7.17 2.06 -0.44
C ASP A 101 6.59 1.76 -1.83
N SER A 102 6.73 0.52 -2.31
CA SER A 102 6.33 0.12 -3.66
C SER A 102 4.83 0.30 -3.92
N VAL A 103 3.99 0.05 -2.91
CA VAL A 103 2.54 0.18 -3.01
C VAL A 103 2.14 1.64 -3.02
N MET A 104 2.66 2.44 -2.08
CA MET A 104 2.37 3.88 -2.01
C MET A 104 2.84 4.59 -3.29
N ARG A 105 4.04 4.26 -3.78
CA ARG A 105 4.56 4.78 -5.04
C ARG A 105 3.62 4.46 -6.20
N THR A 106 3.18 3.20 -6.32
CA THR A 106 2.25 2.78 -7.38
C THR A 106 0.95 3.56 -7.32
N VAL A 107 0.35 3.70 -6.13
CA VAL A 107 -0.90 4.45 -5.96
C VAL A 107 -0.72 5.92 -6.33
N VAL A 108 0.35 6.57 -5.84
CA VAL A 108 0.59 7.99 -6.11
C VAL A 108 0.88 8.25 -7.58
N THR A 109 1.78 7.49 -8.19
CA THR A 109 2.14 7.70 -9.60
C THR A 109 0.96 7.43 -10.54
N THR A 110 0.17 6.39 -10.27
CA THR A 110 -1.03 6.08 -11.06
C THR A 110 -2.11 7.15 -10.88
N ALA A 111 -2.43 7.54 -9.64
CA ALA A 111 -3.44 8.57 -9.36
C ALA A 111 -3.10 9.93 -10.00
N LEU A 112 -1.82 10.27 -10.09
CA LEU A 112 -1.34 11.51 -10.72
C LEU A 112 -1.18 11.39 -12.24
N GLY A 113 -1.42 10.21 -12.81
CA GLY A 113 -1.28 9.97 -14.25
C GLY A 113 0.15 10.09 -14.76
N PHE A 114 1.13 9.73 -13.92
CA PHE A 114 2.52 9.73 -14.37
C PHE A 114 2.79 8.57 -15.34
N PRO A 115 3.59 8.80 -16.36
CA PRO A 115 4.03 7.75 -17.27
C PRO A 115 4.95 6.76 -16.54
N LYS A 116 4.97 5.49 -17.00
CA LYS A 116 5.83 4.43 -16.42
C LYS A 116 7.32 4.80 -16.44
N GLN A 117 7.72 5.65 -17.39
CA GLN A 117 9.09 6.14 -17.54
C GLN A 117 9.58 6.97 -16.34
N LEU A 118 8.66 7.51 -15.51
CA LEU A 118 9.05 8.19 -14.27
C LEU A 118 9.88 7.27 -13.37
N ALA A 119 9.61 5.97 -13.35
CA ALA A 119 10.30 5.00 -12.50
C ALA A 119 11.78 4.78 -12.87
N VAL A 120 12.22 5.16 -14.07
CA VAL A 120 13.63 5.08 -14.50
C VAL A 120 14.44 6.31 -14.12
N LEU A 121 13.80 7.39 -13.70
CA LEU A 121 14.50 8.59 -13.26
C LEU A 121 15.13 8.39 -11.87
N PRO A 122 16.20 9.13 -11.54
CA PRO A 122 16.70 9.22 -10.17
C PRO A 122 15.58 9.56 -9.18
N VAL A 123 15.64 8.99 -7.97
CA VAL A 123 14.57 9.17 -6.97
C VAL A 123 14.35 10.65 -6.62
N ALA A 124 15.42 11.46 -6.66
CA ALA A 124 15.31 12.90 -6.43
C ALA A 124 14.44 13.60 -7.48
N ASP A 125 14.58 13.21 -8.76
CA ASP A 125 13.79 13.77 -9.86
C ASP A 125 12.33 13.29 -9.78
N GLN A 126 12.12 12.01 -9.43
CA GLN A 126 10.77 11.50 -9.14
C GLN A 126 10.12 12.29 -8.01
N ALA A 127 10.84 12.55 -6.92
CA ALA A 127 10.33 13.32 -5.78
C ALA A 127 10.00 14.76 -6.18
N ALA A 128 10.83 15.40 -7.00
CA ALA A 128 10.57 16.75 -7.52
C ALA A 128 9.29 16.77 -8.36
N GLU A 129 9.10 15.80 -9.26
CA GLU A 129 7.91 15.72 -10.12
C GLU A 129 6.63 15.46 -9.29
N VAL A 130 6.69 14.58 -8.31
CA VAL A 130 5.56 14.34 -7.38
C VAL A 130 5.24 15.60 -6.60
N SER A 131 6.24 16.29 -6.04
CA SER A 131 6.05 17.50 -5.23
C SER A 131 5.44 18.67 -6.01
N LYS A 132 5.67 18.75 -7.33
CA LYS A 132 5.03 19.77 -8.19
C LYS A 132 3.53 19.58 -8.32
N ARG A 133 3.03 18.34 -8.23
CA ARG A 133 1.62 18.00 -8.46
C ARG A 133 0.85 17.66 -7.20
N LEU A 134 1.54 17.40 -6.08
CA LEU A 134 0.94 16.90 -4.86
C LEU A 134 1.54 17.54 -3.62
N ASN A 135 0.67 18.17 -2.83
CA ASN A 135 1.03 18.55 -1.46
C ASN A 135 0.75 17.35 -0.53
N VAL A 136 1.81 16.64 -0.15
CA VAL A 136 1.73 15.41 0.67
C VAL A 136 1.14 15.65 2.07
N GLN A 137 1.18 16.88 2.60
CA GLN A 137 0.58 17.20 3.90
C GLN A 137 -0.95 17.05 3.90
N GLN A 138 -1.58 17.14 2.73
CA GLN A 138 -3.03 16.92 2.60
C GLN A 138 -3.45 15.49 2.97
N PHE A 139 -2.55 14.52 2.95
CA PHE A 139 -2.83 13.16 3.40
C PHE A 139 -3.06 13.03 4.91
N SER A 140 -2.84 14.09 5.68
CA SER A 140 -3.31 14.15 7.07
C SER A 140 -4.83 14.29 7.18
N ASN A 141 -5.52 14.65 6.09
CA ASN A 141 -6.97 14.78 6.02
C ASN A 141 -7.58 13.49 5.46
N PRO A 142 -8.42 12.76 6.22
CA PRO A 142 -9.03 11.50 5.77
C PRO A 142 -9.92 11.67 4.52
N THR A 143 -10.60 12.81 4.39
CA THR A 143 -11.43 13.11 3.20
C THR A 143 -10.57 13.20 1.95
N PHE A 144 -9.42 13.87 2.03
CA PHE A 144 -8.48 13.95 0.92
C PHE A 144 -7.93 12.56 0.55
N VAL A 145 -7.59 11.73 1.55
CA VAL A 145 -7.15 10.35 1.32
C VAL A 145 -8.20 9.55 0.56
N SER A 146 -9.48 9.64 0.99
CA SER A 146 -10.58 8.95 0.31
C SER A 146 -10.76 9.40 -1.15
N GLN A 147 -10.73 10.71 -1.40
CA GLN A 147 -10.81 11.26 -2.76
C GLN A 147 -9.62 10.82 -3.63
N PHE A 148 -8.42 10.79 -3.05
CA PHE A 148 -7.22 10.36 -3.75
C PHE A 148 -7.26 8.87 -4.12
N VAL A 149 -7.75 8.03 -3.23
CA VAL A 149 -7.99 6.60 -3.49
C VAL A 149 -9.02 6.39 -4.60
N THR A 150 -10.12 7.15 -4.58
CA THR A 150 -11.13 7.11 -5.66
C THR A 150 -10.48 7.49 -7.00
N ARG A 151 -9.67 8.55 -7.03
CA ARG A 151 -8.93 8.95 -8.23
C ARG A 151 -7.99 7.84 -8.74
N TYR A 152 -7.28 7.18 -7.84
CA TYR A 152 -6.43 6.04 -8.18
C TYR A 152 -7.22 4.91 -8.86
N LEU A 153 -8.32 4.48 -8.25
CA LEU A 153 -9.16 3.39 -8.78
C LEU A 153 -9.78 3.76 -10.13
N THR A 154 -10.24 4.99 -10.29
CA THR A 154 -10.75 5.51 -11.57
C THR A 154 -9.67 5.47 -12.64
N GLN A 155 -8.44 5.88 -12.31
CA GLN A 155 -7.32 5.87 -13.25
C GLN A 155 -6.94 4.45 -13.68
N VAL A 156 -6.93 3.50 -12.74
CA VAL A 156 -6.71 2.08 -13.03
C VAL A 156 -7.78 1.53 -13.98
N GLN A 157 -9.05 1.82 -13.72
CA GLN A 157 -10.16 1.39 -14.60
C GLN A 157 -10.04 2.00 -16.00
N THR A 158 -9.68 3.29 -16.08
CA THR A 158 -9.46 3.96 -17.38
C THR A 158 -8.33 3.31 -18.17
N GLN A 159 -7.20 3.00 -17.49
CA GLN A 159 -6.07 2.32 -18.14
C GLN A 159 -6.43 0.91 -18.60
N ALA A 160 -7.18 0.16 -17.79
CA ALA A 160 -7.66 -1.18 -18.16
C ALA A 160 -8.60 -1.11 -19.39
N PHE A 161 -9.53 -0.18 -19.39
CA PHE A 161 -10.43 0.03 -20.51
C PHE A 161 -9.68 0.43 -21.79
N GLN A 162 -8.71 1.33 -21.71
CA GLN A 162 -7.87 1.70 -22.87
C GLN A 162 -7.04 0.52 -23.39
N ALA A 163 -6.53 -0.33 -22.50
CA ALA A 163 -5.79 -1.53 -22.90
C ALA A 163 -6.69 -2.56 -23.61
N ASP A 164 -7.94 -2.68 -23.18
CA ASP A 164 -8.94 -3.61 -23.78
C ASP A 164 -9.42 -3.15 -25.16
N LEU A 165 -9.52 -1.83 -25.36
CA LEU A 165 -9.90 -1.26 -26.65
C LEU A 165 -8.83 -1.45 -27.76
N GLY A 166 -7.57 -1.71 -27.41
CA GLY A 166 -6.44 -1.88 -28.34
C GLY A 166 -6.07 -0.60 -29.12
N PRO A 167 -4.95 -0.61 -29.84
CA PRO A 167 -4.45 0.57 -30.56
C PRO A 167 -5.35 1.06 -31.70
N SER A 168 -6.31 0.24 -32.14
CA SER A 168 -7.28 0.61 -33.19
C SER A 168 -8.36 1.59 -32.73
N SER A 169 -8.60 1.71 -31.44
CA SER A 169 -9.63 2.58 -30.87
C SER A 169 -9.21 4.03 -30.73
N ASP A 170 -7.90 4.30 -30.60
CA ASP A 170 -7.38 5.68 -30.66
C ASP A 170 -7.65 6.31 -32.04
N VAL A 171 -7.60 5.52 -33.09
CA VAL A 171 -7.97 5.96 -34.47
C VAL A 171 -9.47 6.22 -34.56
N ALA A 172 -10.31 5.39 -33.95
CA ALA A 172 -11.77 5.56 -33.99
C ALA A 172 -12.21 6.81 -33.17
N LEU A 173 -11.60 7.05 -31.99
CA LEU A 173 -11.86 8.23 -31.17
C LEU A 173 -11.36 9.52 -31.85
N SER A 174 -10.19 9.50 -32.47
CA SER A 174 -9.68 10.66 -33.22
C SER A 174 -10.53 10.97 -34.45
N THR A 175 -11.03 9.93 -35.14
CA THR A 175 -11.93 10.09 -36.29
C THR A 175 -13.28 10.66 -35.89
N LEU A 176 -13.85 10.23 -34.76
CA LEU A 176 -15.09 10.78 -34.21
C LEU A 176 -14.93 12.25 -33.79
N THR A 177 -13.80 12.64 -33.20
CA THR A 177 -13.52 14.02 -32.86
C THR A 177 -13.36 14.91 -34.10
N GLN A 178 -12.76 14.36 -35.16
CA GLN A 178 -12.57 15.06 -36.41
C GLN A 178 -13.91 15.24 -37.18
N VAL A 179 -14.78 14.24 -37.13
CA VAL A 179 -16.12 14.33 -37.74
C VAL A 179 -16.97 15.39 -37.04
N THR A 180 -16.94 15.45 -35.69
CA THR A 180 -17.70 16.45 -34.94
C THR A 180 -17.16 17.87 -35.10
N SER A 181 -15.89 18.05 -35.42
CA SER A 181 -15.29 19.38 -35.68
C SER A 181 -15.63 19.93 -37.07
N ASN A 182 -15.94 19.06 -38.03
CA ASN A 182 -16.30 19.44 -39.40
C ASN A 182 -17.79 19.79 -39.58
N PHE A 183 -18.61 19.61 -38.54
CA PHE A 183 -20.05 20.00 -38.58
C PHE A 183 -20.35 21.32 -37.82
N ARG A 184 -19.36 22.18 -37.63
CA ARG A 184 -19.53 23.54 -37.09
C ARG A 184 -19.37 24.61 -38.13
#